data_90dbae97d4dc5779870f323c9b5948f3
#
_entry.id   90dbae97d4dc5779870f323c9b5948f3
#
_cell.length_a   1.000
_cell.length_b   1.000
_cell.length_c   1.000
_cell.angle_alpha   90.00
_cell.angle_beta   90.00
_cell.angle_gamma   90.00
#
_symmetry.space_group_name_H-M   'P 1'
#
loop_
_entity.id
_entity.type
_entity.pdbx_description
1 polymer ?
#
loop_
_entity_poly.entity_id
_entity_poly.type
_entity_poly.pdbx_seq_one_letter_code
_entity_poly.pdbx_strand_id
1 'polypeptide(L)'
;MEGAEKREEFDTGLRKIRHEIKSRLVHHGFFGTVGYVDADSVDSVPTGSNVEVAVNGRTVVRSFSRQEIEGCRLKVGGSVLVAIIAMIDELSA
;
A
#
# COMPACT_ATOMS: atom_id res chain seq x y z
N MET A 1 6.75 -23.47 -9.29
CA MET A 1 6.07 -23.33 -8.02
C MET A 1 5.25 -22.06 -7.99
N GLU A 2 3.96 -22.23 -8.17
CA GLU A 2 3.03 -21.12 -8.32
C GLU A 2 2.95 -20.20 -7.11
N GLY A 3 3.05 -20.75 -5.90
CA GLY A 3 2.96 -19.97 -4.67
C GLY A 3 4.08 -18.95 -4.49
N ALA A 4 5.30 -19.30 -4.89
CA ALA A 4 6.46 -18.40 -4.79
C ALA A 4 6.34 -17.22 -5.76
N GLU A 5 5.88 -17.46 -6.99
CA GLU A 5 5.68 -16.41 -7.99
C GLU A 5 4.57 -15.45 -7.57
N LYS A 6 3.46 -15.96 -7.06
CA LYS A 6 2.35 -15.13 -6.57
C LYS A 6 2.77 -14.30 -5.36
N ARG A 7 3.55 -14.88 -4.46
CA ARG A 7 4.07 -14.15 -3.31
C ARG A 7 4.98 -13.01 -3.76
N GLU A 8 5.82 -13.25 -4.77
CA GLU A 8 6.69 -12.23 -5.33
C GLU A 8 5.89 -11.10 -6.00
N GLU A 9 4.84 -11.42 -6.73
CA GLU A 9 3.94 -10.43 -7.32
C GLU A 9 3.28 -9.56 -6.24
N PHE A 10 2.80 -10.19 -5.17
CA PHE A 10 2.22 -9.51 -4.03
C PHE A 10 3.23 -8.57 -3.37
N ASP A 11 4.42 -9.08 -3.07
CA ASP A 11 5.47 -8.30 -2.41
C ASP A 11 5.93 -7.13 -3.27
N THR A 12 6.04 -7.34 -4.58
CA THR A 12 6.39 -6.28 -5.53
C THR A 12 5.32 -5.21 -5.57
N GLY A 13 4.06 -5.59 -5.65
CA GLY A 13 2.93 -4.65 -5.65
C GLY A 13 2.89 -3.82 -4.38
N LEU A 14 3.06 -4.46 -3.23
CA LEU A 14 3.05 -3.78 -1.94
C LEU A 14 4.22 -2.79 -1.81
N ARG A 15 5.40 -3.16 -2.31
CA ARG A 15 6.56 -2.29 -2.33
C ARG A 15 6.32 -1.05 -3.21
N LYS A 16 5.67 -1.24 -4.34
CA LYS A 16 5.29 -0.13 -5.24
C LYS A 16 4.30 0.82 -4.59
N ILE A 17 3.31 0.28 -3.90
CA ILE A 17 2.32 1.08 -3.16
C ILE A 17 3.02 1.91 -2.08
N ARG A 18 3.87 1.28 -1.30
CA ARG A 18 4.65 1.95 -0.25
C ARG A 18 5.51 3.07 -0.82
N HIS A 19 6.20 2.79 -1.92
CA HIS A 19 7.05 3.77 -2.60
C HIS A 19 6.23 4.98 -3.08
N GLU A 20 5.07 4.74 -3.67
CA GLU A 20 4.17 5.79 -4.13
C GLU A 20 3.71 6.68 -2.96
N ILE A 21 3.32 6.08 -1.85
CA ILE A 21 2.89 6.82 -0.67
C ILE A 21 4.04 7.69 -0.14
N LYS A 22 5.22 7.11 0.03
CA LYS A 22 6.39 7.85 0.52
C LYS A 22 6.76 9.02 -0.38
N SER A 23 6.73 8.80 -1.68
CA SER A 23 7.02 9.84 -2.67
C SER A 23 6.04 11.01 -2.56
N ARG A 24 4.76 10.71 -2.38
CA ARG A 24 3.73 11.75 -2.23
C ARG A 24 3.82 12.48 -0.89
N LEU A 25 4.19 11.78 0.17
CA LEU A 25 4.43 12.43 1.46
C LEU A 25 5.56 13.44 1.37
N VAL A 26 6.67 13.07 0.76
CA VAL A 26 7.81 13.96 0.53
C VAL A 26 7.39 15.17 -0.31
N HIS A 27 6.59 14.95 -1.33
CA HIS A 27 6.09 16.00 -2.21
C HIS A 27 5.23 17.02 -1.46
N HIS A 28 4.48 16.58 -0.46
CA HIS A 28 3.68 17.45 0.42
C HIS A 28 4.49 18.05 1.57
N GLY A 29 5.77 17.70 1.69
CA GLY A 29 6.61 18.17 2.79
C GLY A 29 6.34 17.46 4.12
N PHE A 30 5.75 16.28 4.08
CA PHE A 30 5.42 15.50 5.27
C PHE A 30 6.55 14.55 5.65
N PHE A 31 6.87 14.51 6.93
CA PHE A 31 7.75 13.50 7.51
C PHE A 31 6.86 12.46 8.19
N GLY A 32 6.72 11.32 7.54
CA GLY A 32 5.83 10.28 8.03
C GLY A 32 6.40 8.89 7.84
N THR A 33 5.70 7.91 8.39
CA THR A 33 6.05 6.49 8.26
C THR A 33 4.95 5.76 7.52
N VAL A 34 5.34 4.74 6.77
CA VAL A 34 4.42 3.84 6.08
C VAL A 34 4.69 2.42 6.57
N GLY A 35 3.68 1.81 7.15
CA GLY A 35 3.74 0.42 7.57
C GLY A 35 2.60 -0.38 6.98
N TYR A 36 2.68 -1.70 7.07
CA TYR A 36 1.58 -2.54 6.64
C TYR A 36 1.54 -3.83 7.44
N VAL A 37 0.33 -4.34 7.61
CA VAL A 37 0.07 -5.62 8.25
C VAL A 37 -0.71 -6.47 7.28
N ASP A 38 -0.13 -7.61 6.90
CA ASP A 38 -0.77 -8.51 5.95
C ASP A 38 -1.97 -9.21 6.61
N ALA A 39 -3.02 -9.41 5.83
CA ALA A 39 -4.16 -10.22 6.20
C ALA A 39 -3.78 -11.71 6.16
N ASP A 40 -4.69 -12.57 6.64
CA ASP A 40 -4.48 -14.01 6.63
C ASP A 40 -4.15 -14.51 5.23
N SER A 41 -3.22 -15.47 5.17
CA SER A 41 -2.77 -16.04 3.90
C SER A 41 -3.66 -17.17 3.41
N VAL A 42 -3.85 -17.21 2.09
CA VAL A 42 -4.43 -18.35 1.37
C VAL A 42 -3.40 -18.77 0.34
N ASP A 43 -3.04 -20.05 0.34
CA ASP A 43 -2.00 -20.62 -0.53
C ASP A 43 -0.65 -19.88 -0.37
N SER A 44 -0.28 -19.58 0.86
CA SER A 44 0.97 -18.90 1.23
C SER A 44 1.06 -17.44 0.73
N VAL A 45 -0.03 -16.87 0.26
CA VAL A 45 -0.09 -15.48 -0.17
C VAL A 45 -1.15 -14.75 0.67
N PRO A 46 -0.85 -13.58 1.25
CA PRO A 46 -1.86 -12.82 1.98
C PRO A 46 -3.06 -12.47 1.10
N THR A 47 -4.26 -12.43 1.68
CA THR A 47 -5.47 -12.04 0.97
C THR A 47 -5.56 -10.53 0.76
N GLY A 48 -4.71 -9.78 1.43
CA GLY A 48 -4.63 -8.34 1.33
C GLY A 48 -3.65 -7.80 2.36
N SER A 49 -3.60 -6.49 2.48
CA SER A 49 -2.77 -5.82 3.48
C SER A 49 -3.46 -4.55 3.95
N ASN A 50 -3.30 -4.25 5.24
CA ASN A 50 -3.70 -2.96 5.81
C ASN A 50 -2.49 -2.04 5.78
N VAL A 51 -2.57 -0.99 5.01
CA VAL A 51 -1.51 0.00 4.89
C VAL A 51 -1.80 1.16 5.83
N GLU A 52 -0.83 1.48 6.67
CA GLU A 52 -0.95 2.50 7.69
C GLU A 52 0.05 3.62 7.40
N VAL A 53 -0.46 4.85 7.34
CA VAL A 53 0.37 6.04 7.12
C VAL A 53 0.23 6.95 8.33
N ALA A 54 1.35 7.29 8.95
CA ALA A 54 1.37 8.14 10.14
C ALA A 54 2.19 9.41 9.87
N VAL A 55 1.58 10.56 10.12
CA VAL A 55 2.21 11.88 9.95
C VAL A 55 1.80 12.76 11.14
N ASN A 56 2.80 13.29 11.85
CA ASN A 56 2.57 14.25 12.94
C ASN A 56 1.55 13.78 13.99
N GLY A 57 1.60 12.50 14.36
CA GLY A 57 0.69 11.91 15.34
C GLY A 57 -0.69 11.55 14.80
N ARG A 58 -0.95 11.81 13.53
CA ARG A 58 -2.17 11.39 12.85
C ARG A 58 -1.90 10.11 12.07
N THR A 59 -2.86 9.21 12.08
CA THR A 59 -2.73 7.91 11.40
C THR A 59 -3.95 7.64 10.53
N VAL A 60 -3.71 7.21 9.31
CA VAL A 60 -4.74 6.77 8.38
C VAL A 60 -4.44 5.34 7.96
N VAL A 61 -5.44 4.47 8.00
CA VAL A 61 -5.30 3.06 7.61
C VAL A 61 -6.21 2.78 6.43
N ARG A 62 -5.68 2.07 5.44
CA ARG A 62 -6.46 1.63 4.29
C ARG A 62 -6.16 0.17 3.98
N SER A 63 -7.21 -0.60 3.71
CA SER A 63 -7.07 -2.00 3.33
C SER A 63 -7.06 -2.13 1.81
N PHE A 64 -6.11 -2.92 1.31
CA PHE A 64 -6.03 -3.27 -0.11
C PHE A 64 -6.13 -4.79 -0.24
N SER A 65 -6.89 -5.25 -1.22
CA SER A 65 -7.01 -6.68 -1.51
C SER A 65 -5.76 -7.19 -2.22
N ARG A 66 -5.57 -8.51 -2.22
CA ARG A 66 -4.50 -9.15 -2.98
C ARG A 66 -4.53 -8.71 -4.44
N GLN A 67 -5.71 -8.71 -5.04
CA GLN A 67 -5.89 -8.36 -6.45
C GLN A 67 -5.45 -6.92 -6.73
N GLU A 68 -5.82 -5.99 -5.86
CA GLU A 68 -5.40 -4.59 -5.98
C GLU A 68 -3.89 -4.44 -5.85
N ILE A 69 -3.29 -5.16 -4.90
CA ILE A 69 -1.84 -5.10 -4.65
C ILE A 69 -1.07 -5.70 -5.83
N GLU A 70 -1.46 -6.88 -6.28
CA GLU A 70 -0.81 -7.52 -7.44
C GLU A 70 -0.94 -6.69 -8.71
N GLY A 71 -2.06 -6.00 -8.88
CA GLY A 71 -2.28 -5.10 -10.00
C GLY A 71 -1.32 -3.92 -10.03
N CYS A 72 -0.70 -3.57 -8.91
CA CYS A 72 0.27 -2.46 -8.81
C CYS A 72 1.72 -2.88 -9.07
N ARG A 73 1.99 -4.13 -9.38
CA ARG A 73 3.37 -4.61 -9.53
C ARG A 73 4.16 -3.92 -10.65
N LEU A 74 3.47 -3.44 -11.66
CA LEU A 74 4.09 -2.67 -12.75
C LEU A 74 3.94 -1.18 -12.54
N LYS A 75 2.75 -0.75 -12.12
CA LYS A 75 2.43 0.65 -11.92
C LYS A 75 1.28 0.79 -10.93
N VAL A 76 1.42 1.70 -9.98
CA VAL A 76 0.34 2.07 -9.07
C VAL A 76 -0.67 2.93 -9.84
N GLY A 77 -1.92 2.50 -9.90
CA GLY A 77 -2.96 3.21 -10.61
C GLY A 77 -4.36 2.78 -10.18
N GLY A 78 -5.36 3.24 -10.90
CA GLY A 78 -6.76 2.88 -10.66
C GLY A 78 -7.24 3.21 -9.25
N SER A 79 -8.03 2.32 -8.67
CA SER A 79 -8.61 2.50 -7.34
C SER A 79 -7.56 2.64 -6.23
N VAL A 80 -6.40 2.00 -6.38
CA VAL A 80 -5.32 2.10 -5.41
C VAL A 80 -4.74 3.50 -5.37
N LEU A 81 -4.49 4.10 -6.52
CA LEU A 81 -3.98 5.47 -6.61
C LEU A 81 -4.97 6.47 -6.03
N VAL A 82 -6.25 6.31 -6.35
CA VAL A 82 -7.31 7.15 -5.80
C VAL A 82 -7.33 7.06 -4.27
N ALA A 83 -7.21 5.85 -3.73
CA ALA A 83 -7.17 5.63 -2.29
C ALA A 83 -5.95 6.29 -1.64
N ILE A 84 -4.78 6.19 -2.26
CA ILE A 84 -3.56 6.82 -1.77
C ILE A 84 -3.71 8.35 -1.72
N ILE A 85 -4.23 8.94 -2.77
CA ILE A 85 -4.47 10.39 -2.83
C ILE A 85 -5.42 10.81 -1.71
N ALA A 86 -6.49 10.05 -1.50
CA ALA A 86 -7.46 10.32 -0.43
C ALA A 86 -6.83 10.23 0.97
N MET A 87 -5.96 9.25 1.20
CA MET A 87 -5.24 9.12 2.48
C MET A 87 -4.37 10.34 2.77
N ILE A 88 -3.65 10.80 1.78
CA ILE A 88 -2.76 11.95 1.92
C ILE A 88 -3.56 13.23 2.10
N ASP A 89 -4.66 13.41 1.38
CA ASP A 89 -5.56 14.54 1.56
C ASP A 89 -6.12 14.57 2.98
N GLU A 90 -6.49 13.42 3.52
CA GLU A 90 -6.98 13.31 4.89
C GLU A 90 -5.91 13.72 5.91
N LEU A 91 -4.64 13.36 5.68
CA LEU A 91 -3.54 13.75 6.52
C LEU A 91 -3.19 15.23 6.38
N SER A 92 -3.55 15.86 5.28
CA SER A 92 -3.33 17.30 5.01
C SER A 92 -4.39 18.19 5.63
N ALA A 93 -5.53 17.63 5.97
CA ALA A 93 -6.68 18.37 6.45
C ALA A 93 -6.49 18.94 7.87
#